data_2b6008306efd283650b0a7fc3a69f7fa
#
_entry.id   2b6008306efd283650b0a7fc3a69f7fa
#
_cell.length_a   1.000
_cell.length_b   1.000
_cell.length_c   1.000
_cell.angle_alpha   90.00
_cell.angle_beta   90.00
_cell.angle_gamma   90.00
#
_symmetry.space_group_name_H-M   'P 1'
#
loop_
_entity.id
_entity.type
_entity.pdbx_description
1 polymer ?
#
loop_
_entity_poly.entity_id
_entity_poly.type
_entity_poly.pdbx_seq_one_letter_code
_entity_poly.pdbx_strand_id
1 'polypeptide(L)'
;MPQRDRLHFLLLNVGHFLDHMFTLIFAAVAALALSREWGLGYADLLKYATPGFVAFGLFSYPAGWLADKWSREGMMIAFFVGIGLMSILTGLAQNPLQLGIGLFAIGVFAAIYHPVGLAIVVAKWKNTGMRIAVNGVWGNLGVASAALITGYFIDNGGWRLAFFVPGLFSIAVGVAYAALE
;
A
#
# COMPACT_ATOMS: atom_id res chain seq x y z
N MET A 1 -23.69 15.25 3.29
CA MET A 1 -23.02 14.30 2.41
C MET A 1 -23.78 12.99 2.43
N PRO A 2 -24.19 12.44 1.28
CA PRO A 2 -24.85 11.13 1.19
C PRO A 2 -24.01 10.03 1.84
N GLN A 3 -24.63 8.95 2.30
CA GLN A 3 -23.92 7.84 2.97
C GLN A 3 -22.88 7.17 2.05
N ARG A 4 -23.23 6.97 0.78
CA ARG A 4 -22.31 6.43 -0.24
C ARG A 4 -21.04 7.27 -0.37
N ASP A 5 -21.14 8.59 -0.43
CA ASP A 5 -19.99 9.49 -0.53
C ASP A 5 -19.11 9.47 0.72
N ARG A 6 -19.72 9.30 1.91
CA ARG A 6 -18.93 9.15 3.16
C ARG A 6 -18.14 7.87 3.16
N LEU A 7 -18.76 6.77 2.72
CA LEU A 7 -18.10 5.47 2.61
C LEU A 7 -16.98 5.51 1.56
N HIS A 8 -17.24 6.08 0.40
CA HIS A 8 -16.23 6.24 -0.65
C HIS A 8 -15.01 7.03 -0.15
N PHE A 9 -15.24 8.17 0.53
CA PHE A 9 -14.15 8.96 1.10
C PHE A 9 -13.40 8.20 2.21
N LEU A 10 -14.10 7.42 3.04
CA LEU A 10 -13.47 6.56 4.04
C LEU A 10 -12.57 5.50 3.39
N LEU A 11 -13.04 4.82 2.35
CA LEU A 11 -12.24 3.80 1.66
C LEU A 11 -11.00 4.41 0.98
N LEU A 12 -11.10 5.62 0.41
CA LEU A 12 -9.94 6.35 -0.09
C LEU A 12 -8.93 6.64 1.04
N ASN A 13 -9.40 7.08 2.20
CA ASN A 13 -8.53 7.31 3.35
C ASN A 13 -7.84 6.03 3.83
N VAL A 14 -8.58 4.91 3.90
CA VAL A 14 -7.99 3.58 4.16
C VAL A 14 -6.97 3.22 3.11
N GLY A 15 -7.21 3.56 1.83
CA GLY A 15 -6.24 3.38 0.76
C GLY A 15 -4.93 4.13 1.03
N HIS A 16 -4.99 5.39 1.47
CA HIS A 16 -3.79 6.17 1.79
C HIS A 16 -3.01 5.59 2.98
N PHE A 17 -3.74 5.13 3.99
CA PHE A 17 -3.15 4.39 5.10
C PHE A 17 -2.40 3.14 4.63
N LEU A 18 -3.05 2.32 3.81
CA LEU A 18 -2.47 1.08 3.28
C LEU A 18 -1.27 1.34 2.39
N ASP A 19 -1.33 2.34 1.52
CA ASP A 19 -0.25 2.73 0.63
C ASP A 19 1.06 2.97 1.40
N HIS A 20 1.02 3.83 2.40
CA HIS A 20 2.18 4.12 3.23
C HIS A 20 2.58 2.97 4.14
N MET A 21 1.64 2.22 4.68
CA MET A 21 1.94 1.06 5.50
C MET A 21 2.68 -0.01 4.69
N PHE A 22 2.21 -0.36 3.49
CA PHE A 22 2.86 -1.37 2.64
C PHE A 22 4.27 -0.99 2.21
N THR A 23 4.52 0.29 1.94
CA THR A 23 5.87 0.76 1.58
C THR A 23 6.87 0.65 2.74
N LEU A 24 6.39 0.58 3.99
CA LEU A 24 7.24 0.57 5.19
C LEU A 24 7.29 -0.76 5.96
N ILE A 25 6.38 -1.71 5.69
CA ILE A 25 6.36 -3.03 6.35
C ILE A 25 7.74 -3.70 6.31
N PHE A 26 8.40 -3.65 5.15
CA PHE A 26 9.66 -4.37 4.94
C PHE A 26 10.77 -3.87 5.88
N ALA A 27 10.86 -2.57 6.16
CA ALA A 27 11.89 -2.05 7.04
C ALA A 27 11.79 -2.66 8.46
N ALA A 28 10.56 -2.82 8.98
CA ALA A 28 10.33 -3.48 10.26
C ALA A 28 10.57 -5.00 10.18
N VAL A 29 10.11 -5.66 9.12
CA VAL A 29 10.36 -7.09 8.88
C VAL A 29 11.86 -7.39 8.80
N ALA A 30 12.62 -6.57 8.07
CA ALA A 30 14.07 -6.72 7.96
C ALA A 30 14.77 -6.60 9.31
N ALA A 31 14.40 -5.58 10.10
CA ALA A 31 15.02 -5.33 11.41
C ALA A 31 14.64 -6.38 12.46
N LEU A 32 13.38 -6.79 12.52
CA LEU A 32 12.85 -7.61 13.61
C LEU A 32 12.93 -9.12 13.36
N ALA A 33 12.97 -9.55 12.09
CA ALA A 33 12.92 -10.97 11.74
C ALA A 33 14.01 -11.41 10.76
N LEU A 34 14.06 -10.85 9.55
CA LEU A 34 14.87 -11.41 8.46
C LEU A 34 16.38 -11.32 8.68
N SER A 35 16.84 -10.29 9.39
CA SER A 35 18.28 -10.19 9.72
C SER A 35 18.76 -11.41 10.51
N ARG A 36 17.91 -11.98 11.37
CA ARG A 36 18.23 -13.20 12.11
C ARG A 36 17.98 -14.46 11.27
N GLU A 37 16.83 -14.52 10.58
CA GLU A 37 16.41 -15.70 9.83
C GLU A 37 17.34 -16.00 8.65
N TRP A 38 17.81 -14.96 7.95
CA TRP A 38 18.67 -15.10 6.77
C TRP A 38 20.14 -14.81 7.01
N GLY A 39 20.51 -14.40 8.24
CA GLY A 39 21.91 -14.10 8.59
C GLY A 39 22.50 -12.91 7.82
N LEU A 40 21.65 -11.97 7.37
CA LEU A 40 22.04 -10.79 6.61
C LEU A 40 21.99 -9.53 7.47
N GLY A 41 22.89 -8.59 7.23
CA GLY A 41 22.84 -7.28 7.86
C GLY A 41 21.58 -6.50 7.42
N TYR A 42 21.05 -5.67 8.33
CA TYR A 42 19.89 -4.82 8.05
C TYR A 42 20.11 -3.96 6.79
N ALA A 43 21.28 -3.35 6.66
CA ALA A 43 21.62 -2.52 5.49
C ALA A 43 21.65 -3.34 4.18
N ASP A 44 22.05 -4.63 4.24
CA ASP A 44 22.04 -5.50 3.08
C ASP A 44 20.64 -5.91 2.65
N LEU A 45 19.74 -6.08 3.63
CA LEU A 45 18.33 -6.35 3.35
C LEU A 45 17.65 -5.13 2.73
N LEU A 46 17.93 -3.91 3.19
CA LEU A 46 17.31 -2.69 2.67
C LEU A 46 17.59 -2.45 1.18
N LYS A 47 18.70 -2.97 0.64
CA LYS A 47 18.99 -2.89 -0.81
C LYS A 47 17.87 -3.51 -1.66
N TYR A 48 17.21 -4.55 -1.15
CA TYR A 48 16.11 -5.22 -1.85
C TYR A 48 14.80 -4.41 -1.85
N ALA A 49 14.67 -3.38 -0.99
CA ALA A 49 13.54 -2.45 -1.02
C ALA A 49 13.72 -1.33 -2.07
N THR A 50 14.96 -0.99 -2.42
CA THR A 50 15.26 0.13 -3.32
C THR A 50 14.51 0.04 -4.66
N PRO A 51 14.46 -1.12 -5.36
CA PRO A 51 13.67 -1.24 -6.59
C PRO A 51 12.19 -0.93 -6.41
N GLY A 52 11.60 -1.24 -5.24
CA GLY A 52 10.21 -0.92 -4.91
C GLY A 52 9.96 0.58 -4.83
N PHE A 53 10.85 1.34 -4.18
CA PHE A 53 10.76 2.81 -4.12
C PHE A 53 10.99 3.45 -5.49
N VAL A 54 11.91 2.91 -6.30
CA VAL A 54 12.12 3.35 -7.69
C VAL A 54 10.85 3.09 -8.51
N ALA A 55 10.24 1.91 -8.40
CA ALA A 55 8.98 1.58 -9.07
C ALA A 55 7.86 2.53 -8.64
N PHE A 56 7.70 2.79 -7.33
CA PHE A 56 6.73 3.74 -6.81
C PHE A 56 6.83 5.12 -7.48
N GLY A 57 8.04 5.66 -7.63
CA GLY A 57 8.26 6.94 -8.32
C GLY A 57 7.99 6.86 -9.81
N LEU A 58 8.59 5.89 -10.52
CA LEU A 58 8.51 5.78 -11.97
C LEU A 58 7.11 5.47 -12.50
N PHE A 59 6.37 4.60 -11.80
CA PHE A 59 5.03 4.19 -12.24
C PHE A 59 3.92 5.17 -11.86
N SER A 60 4.19 6.19 -11.05
CA SER A 60 3.20 7.22 -10.70
C SER A 60 2.72 8.00 -11.92
N TYR A 61 3.61 8.36 -12.85
CA TYR A 61 3.21 9.07 -14.07
C TYR A 61 2.33 8.21 -14.99
N PRO A 62 2.73 6.98 -15.41
CA PRO A 62 1.86 6.14 -16.23
C PRO A 62 0.55 5.76 -15.54
N ALA A 63 0.54 5.62 -14.20
CA ALA A 63 -0.69 5.36 -13.45
C ALA A 63 -1.68 6.52 -13.54
N GLY A 64 -1.23 7.76 -13.38
CA GLY A 64 -2.06 8.95 -13.54
C GLY A 64 -2.58 9.10 -14.99
N TRP A 65 -1.70 8.91 -15.96
CA TRP A 65 -2.08 8.94 -17.36
C TRP A 65 -3.14 7.88 -17.73
N LEU A 66 -2.96 6.66 -17.24
CA LEU A 66 -3.91 5.57 -17.49
C LEU A 66 -5.26 5.83 -16.79
N ALA A 67 -5.25 6.39 -15.59
CA ALA A 67 -6.46 6.78 -14.87
C ALA A 67 -7.30 7.82 -15.65
N ASP A 68 -6.64 8.77 -16.28
CA ASP A 68 -7.32 9.79 -17.11
C ASP A 68 -7.82 9.23 -18.45
N LYS A 69 -7.21 8.16 -18.97
CA LYS A 69 -7.60 7.53 -20.24
C LYS A 69 -8.66 6.44 -20.08
N TRP A 70 -8.65 5.76 -18.97
CA TRP A 70 -9.53 4.61 -18.70
C TRP A 70 -10.56 4.92 -17.61
N SER A 71 -10.16 4.85 -16.34
CA SER A 71 -11.05 5.09 -15.20
C SER A 71 -10.22 5.31 -13.92
N ARG A 72 -10.49 6.39 -13.20
CA ARG A 72 -9.87 6.65 -11.91
C ARG A 72 -10.31 5.63 -10.86
N GLU A 73 -11.59 5.31 -10.84
CA GLU A 73 -12.20 4.31 -9.95
C GLU A 73 -11.65 2.91 -10.25
N GLY A 74 -11.56 2.54 -11.53
CA GLY A 74 -10.96 1.27 -11.97
C GLY A 74 -9.49 1.17 -11.55
N MET A 75 -8.72 2.25 -11.64
CA MET A 75 -7.33 2.29 -11.16
C MET A 75 -7.23 2.17 -9.65
N MET A 76 -8.18 2.73 -8.87
CA MET A 76 -8.22 2.53 -7.41
C MET A 76 -8.55 1.09 -7.03
N ILE A 77 -9.43 0.42 -7.77
CA ILE A 77 -9.67 -1.02 -7.59
C ILE A 77 -8.40 -1.81 -7.88
N ALA A 78 -7.71 -1.49 -8.98
CA ALA A 78 -6.43 -2.11 -9.34
C ALA A 78 -5.36 -1.87 -8.26
N PHE A 79 -5.32 -0.68 -7.65
CA PHE A 79 -4.46 -0.39 -6.50
C PHE A 79 -4.74 -1.36 -5.34
N PHE A 80 -5.97 -1.40 -4.83
CA PHE A 80 -6.30 -2.21 -3.65
C PHE A 80 -6.06 -3.70 -3.87
N VAL A 81 -6.54 -4.23 -4.99
CA VAL A 81 -6.42 -5.65 -5.30
C VAL A 81 -4.97 -5.99 -5.64
N GLY A 82 -4.32 -5.17 -6.45
CA GLY A 82 -2.95 -5.41 -6.91
C GLY A 82 -1.94 -5.36 -5.77
N ILE A 83 -1.96 -4.29 -4.93
CA ILE A 83 -1.04 -4.17 -3.80
C ILE A 83 -1.27 -5.31 -2.78
N GLY A 84 -2.54 -5.67 -2.55
CA GLY A 84 -2.90 -6.78 -1.66
C GLY A 84 -2.39 -8.13 -2.15
N LEU A 85 -2.58 -8.45 -3.43
CA LEU A 85 -2.07 -9.68 -4.04
C LEU A 85 -0.54 -9.72 -4.01
N MET A 86 0.13 -8.61 -4.38
CA MET A 86 1.60 -8.55 -4.36
C MET A 86 2.14 -8.65 -2.94
N SER A 87 1.46 -8.09 -1.95
CA SER A 87 1.83 -8.27 -0.54
C SER A 87 1.77 -9.75 -0.14
N ILE A 88 0.69 -10.46 -0.45
CA ILE A 88 0.57 -11.89 -0.17
C ILE A 88 1.69 -12.69 -0.84
N LEU A 89 1.96 -12.42 -2.12
CA LEU A 89 3.04 -13.09 -2.85
C LEU A 89 4.42 -12.78 -2.25
N THR A 90 4.63 -11.54 -1.79
CA THR A 90 5.88 -11.15 -1.10
C THR A 90 6.06 -11.92 0.21
N GLY A 91 4.98 -12.17 0.96
CA GLY A 91 5.00 -13.00 2.16
C GLY A 91 5.36 -14.47 1.93
N LEU A 92 5.29 -14.96 0.68
CA LEU A 92 5.71 -16.31 0.29
C LEU A 92 7.21 -16.41 -0.05
N ALA A 93 7.95 -15.31 -0.05
CA ALA A 93 9.35 -15.27 -0.41
C ALA A 93 10.20 -16.20 0.48
N GLN A 94 11.13 -16.91 -0.14
CA GLN A 94 12.06 -17.85 0.51
C GLN A 94 13.50 -17.33 0.54
N ASN A 95 13.78 -16.24 -0.15
CA ASN A 95 15.11 -15.63 -0.24
C ASN A 95 14.99 -14.12 -0.54
N PRO A 96 16.08 -13.36 -0.35
CA PRO A 96 16.07 -11.90 -0.54
C PRO A 96 15.70 -11.46 -1.97
N LEU A 97 16.06 -12.23 -3.00
CA LEU A 97 15.73 -11.87 -4.38
C LEU A 97 14.24 -11.95 -4.65
N GLN A 98 13.58 -13.04 -4.22
CA GLN A 98 12.12 -13.18 -4.34
C GLN A 98 11.40 -12.08 -3.58
N LEU A 99 11.89 -11.75 -2.38
CA LEU A 99 11.36 -10.64 -1.60
C LEU A 99 11.49 -9.32 -2.34
N GLY A 100 12.66 -9.02 -2.91
CA GLY A 100 12.92 -7.80 -3.68
C GLY A 100 12.00 -7.67 -4.91
N ILE A 101 11.74 -8.78 -5.62
CA ILE A 101 10.79 -8.82 -6.73
C ILE A 101 9.38 -8.50 -6.24
N GLY A 102 8.97 -9.08 -5.11
CA GLY A 102 7.68 -8.78 -4.48
C GLY A 102 7.55 -7.32 -4.07
N LEU A 103 8.58 -6.76 -3.45
CA LEU A 103 8.61 -5.34 -3.06
C LEU A 103 8.58 -4.40 -4.27
N PHE A 104 9.26 -4.76 -5.38
CA PHE A 104 9.14 -4.04 -6.63
C PHE A 104 7.69 -4.03 -7.13
N ALA A 105 7.02 -5.18 -7.13
CA ALA A 105 5.63 -5.28 -7.54
C ALA A 105 4.67 -4.51 -6.62
N ILE A 106 4.90 -4.52 -5.30
CA ILE A 106 4.17 -3.66 -4.35
C ILE A 106 4.36 -2.19 -4.75
N GLY A 107 5.59 -1.75 -5.05
CA GLY A 107 5.88 -0.38 -5.48
C GLY A 107 5.15 0.04 -6.76
N VAL A 108 5.01 -0.88 -7.73
CA VAL A 108 4.24 -0.63 -8.97
C VAL A 108 2.77 -0.31 -8.67
N PHE A 109 2.12 -1.09 -7.80
CA PHE A 109 0.72 -0.84 -7.46
C PHE A 109 0.55 0.32 -6.49
N ALA A 110 1.47 0.52 -5.54
CA ALA A 110 1.50 1.67 -4.65
C ALA A 110 1.57 3.00 -5.42
N ALA A 111 2.29 3.04 -6.53
CA ALA A 111 2.41 4.20 -7.43
C ALA A 111 1.06 4.76 -7.91
N ILE A 112 -0.01 3.97 -7.87
CA ILE A 112 -1.35 4.36 -8.33
C ILE A 112 -2.00 5.35 -7.36
N TYR A 113 -1.81 5.17 -6.05
CA TYR A 113 -2.63 5.89 -5.06
C TYR A 113 -2.54 7.41 -5.18
N HIS A 114 -1.32 7.96 -5.16
CA HIS A 114 -1.15 9.42 -5.09
C HIS A 114 -1.72 10.18 -6.30
N PRO A 115 -1.41 9.84 -7.55
CA PRO A 115 -1.97 10.58 -8.68
C PRO A 115 -3.47 10.35 -8.84
N VAL A 116 -3.96 9.15 -8.54
CA VAL A 116 -5.36 8.78 -8.79
C VAL A 116 -6.29 9.13 -7.63
N GLY A 117 -5.92 8.74 -6.41
CA GLY A 117 -6.73 9.01 -5.22
C GLY A 117 -6.93 10.49 -4.95
N LEU A 118 -5.86 11.31 -5.08
CA LEU A 118 -5.99 12.76 -4.95
C LEU A 118 -6.82 13.37 -6.07
N ALA A 119 -6.70 12.90 -7.31
CA ALA A 119 -7.53 13.37 -8.42
C ALA A 119 -9.02 13.09 -8.19
N ILE A 120 -9.38 11.93 -7.60
CA ILE A 120 -10.77 11.61 -7.21
C ILE A 120 -11.24 12.57 -6.11
N VAL A 121 -10.42 12.82 -5.08
CA VAL A 121 -10.77 13.74 -3.98
C VAL A 121 -11.08 15.13 -4.51
N VAL A 122 -10.23 15.65 -5.41
CA VAL A 122 -10.41 16.99 -6.01
C VAL A 122 -11.64 17.05 -6.91
N ALA A 123 -11.91 16.02 -7.69
CA ALA A 123 -13.02 16.00 -8.64
C ALA A 123 -14.38 15.80 -7.97
N LYS A 124 -14.45 14.96 -6.92
CA LYS A 124 -15.74 14.48 -6.37
C LYS A 124 -16.31 15.37 -5.26
N TRP A 125 -15.46 16.09 -4.49
CA TRP A 125 -15.93 16.82 -3.29
C TRP A 125 -15.59 18.30 -3.29
N LYS A 126 -16.50 19.08 -2.71
CA LYS A 126 -16.24 20.48 -2.32
C LYS A 126 -15.36 20.51 -1.06
N ASN A 127 -14.75 21.65 -0.76
CA ASN A 127 -13.79 21.82 0.36
C ASN A 127 -12.57 20.89 0.25
N THR A 128 -12.01 20.84 -0.94
CA THR A 128 -10.90 19.95 -1.31
C THR A 128 -9.70 20.06 -0.36
N GLY A 129 -9.34 21.27 0.09
CA GLY A 129 -8.24 21.47 1.03
C GLY A 129 -8.41 20.69 2.33
N MET A 130 -9.59 20.77 2.97
CA MET A 130 -9.88 20.00 4.20
C MET A 130 -9.85 18.50 3.92
N ARG A 131 -10.36 18.05 2.78
CA ARG A 131 -10.39 16.63 2.43
C ARG A 131 -9.01 16.07 2.17
N ILE A 132 -8.16 16.82 1.49
CA ILE A 132 -6.76 16.46 1.27
C ILE A 132 -6.02 16.42 2.62
N ALA A 133 -6.27 17.37 3.51
CA ALA A 133 -5.67 17.37 4.84
C ALA A 133 -6.07 16.13 5.66
N VAL A 134 -7.37 15.78 5.69
CA VAL A 134 -7.84 14.55 6.35
C VAL A 134 -7.21 13.31 5.72
N ASN A 135 -7.18 13.24 4.39
CA ASN A 135 -6.55 12.15 3.67
C ASN A 135 -5.05 12.03 4.00
N GLY A 136 -4.33 13.16 4.10
CA GLY A 136 -2.94 13.18 4.54
C GLY A 136 -2.72 12.67 5.95
N VAL A 137 -3.65 12.92 6.88
CA VAL A 137 -3.59 12.34 8.24
C VAL A 137 -3.64 10.81 8.18
N TRP A 138 -4.49 10.23 7.34
CA TRP A 138 -4.56 8.77 7.17
C TRP A 138 -3.27 8.19 6.60
N GLY A 139 -2.63 8.85 5.62
CA GLY A 139 -1.32 8.44 5.13
C GLY A 139 -0.25 8.46 6.23
N ASN A 140 -0.21 9.53 7.04
CA ASN A 140 0.71 9.63 8.17
C ASN A 140 0.43 8.58 9.26
N LEU A 141 -0.83 8.20 9.49
CA LEU A 141 -1.17 7.09 10.37
C LEU A 141 -0.64 5.77 9.82
N GLY A 142 -0.68 5.55 8.50
CA GLY A 142 -0.06 4.40 7.84
C GLY A 142 1.44 4.32 8.12
N VAL A 143 2.15 5.44 7.96
CA VAL A 143 3.59 5.55 8.31
C VAL A 143 3.82 5.22 9.78
N ALA A 144 3.11 5.90 10.68
CA ALA A 144 3.34 5.79 12.11
C ALA A 144 3.02 4.41 12.68
N SER A 145 2.05 3.70 12.11
CA SER A 145 1.60 2.39 12.58
C SER A 145 2.31 1.21 11.92
N ALA A 146 3.03 1.41 10.82
CA ALA A 146 3.64 0.32 10.06
C ALA A 146 4.52 -0.60 10.91
N ALA A 147 5.41 -0.05 11.71
CA ALA A 147 6.29 -0.83 12.58
C ALA A 147 5.53 -1.55 13.72
N LEU A 148 4.52 -0.89 14.31
CA LEU A 148 3.71 -1.48 15.39
C LEU A 148 2.87 -2.65 14.89
N ILE A 149 2.17 -2.48 13.76
CA ILE A 149 1.35 -3.53 13.14
C ILE A 149 2.24 -4.70 12.71
N THR A 150 3.38 -4.40 12.09
CA THR A 150 4.34 -5.42 11.65
C THR A 150 4.89 -6.19 12.85
N GLY A 151 5.33 -5.51 13.90
CA GLY A 151 5.83 -6.14 15.12
C GLY A 151 4.78 -7.05 15.77
N TYR A 152 3.54 -6.58 15.88
CA TYR A 152 2.43 -7.40 16.38
C TYR A 152 2.27 -8.72 15.63
N PHE A 153 2.30 -8.68 14.28
CA PHE A 153 2.17 -9.91 13.48
C PHE A 153 3.40 -10.81 13.60
N ILE A 154 4.61 -10.24 13.68
CA ILE A 154 5.83 -11.01 13.89
C ILE A 154 5.75 -11.80 15.21
N ASP A 155 5.34 -11.14 16.28
CA ASP A 155 5.26 -11.75 17.63
C ASP A 155 4.16 -12.83 17.73
N ASN A 156 3.08 -12.72 16.92
CA ASN A 156 1.92 -13.62 17.01
C ASN A 156 1.88 -14.70 15.92
N GLY A 157 2.83 -14.75 14.97
CA GLY A 157 2.79 -15.79 13.94
C GLY A 157 3.85 -15.64 12.85
N GLY A 158 4.82 -14.76 13.06
CA GLY A 158 5.96 -14.59 12.17
C GLY A 158 5.75 -13.51 11.09
N TRP A 159 6.85 -13.12 10.48
CA TRP A 159 6.92 -11.97 9.57
C TRP A 159 6.02 -12.10 8.31
N ARG A 160 5.71 -13.31 7.90
CA ARG A 160 4.83 -13.56 6.75
C ARG A 160 3.41 -13.03 6.99
N LEU A 161 2.91 -13.10 8.24
CA LEU A 161 1.60 -12.56 8.59
C LEU A 161 1.53 -11.04 8.39
N ALA A 162 2.64 -10.32 8.55
CA ALA A 162 2.70 -8.88 8.29
C ALA A 162 2.42 -8.52 6.81
N PHE A 163 2.63 -9.45 5.90
CA PHE A 163 2.26 -9.30 4.49
C PHE A 163 0.88 -9.89 4.17
N PHE A 164 0.56 -11.07 4.72
CA PHE A 164 -0.69 -11.78 4.40
C PHE A 164 -1.92 -11.05 4.91
N VAL A 165 -1.94 -10.66 6.19
CA VAL A 165 -3.14 -10.07 6.80
C VAL A 165 -3.48 -8.72 6.19
N PRO A 166 -2.56 -7.74 6.09
CA PRO A 166 -2.85 -6.50 5.41
C PRO A 166 -3.16 -6.69 3.91
N GLY A 167 -2.53 -7.69 3.26
CA GLY A 167 -2.81 -8.02 1.87
C GLY A 167 -4.26 -8.45 1.66
N LEU A 168 -4.75 -9.38 2.47
CA LEU A 168 -6.15 -9.82 2.45
C LEU A 168 -7.11 -8.66 2.78
N PHE A 169 -6.76 -7.83 3.76
CA PHE A 169 -7.54 -6.65 4.11
C PHE A 169 -7.64 -5.66 2.96
N SER A 170 -6.53 -5.40 2.26
CA SER A 170 -6.52 -4.53 1.08
C SER A 170 -7.43 -5.05 -0.03
N ILE A 171 -7.39 -6.34 -0.32
CA ILE A 171 -8.29 -6.96 -1.31
C ILE A 171 -9.75 -6.79 -0.90
N ALA A 172 -10.08 -7.03 0.37
CA ALA A 172 -11.44 -6.85 0.88
C ALA A 172 -11.92 -5.40 0.74
N VAL A 173 -11.05 -4.42 1.03
CA VAL A 173 -11.31 -2.99 0.80
C VAL A 173 -11.54 -2.71 -0.68
N GLY A 174 -10.74 -3.30 -1.57
CA GLY A 174 -10.90 -3.17 -3.02
C GLY A 174 -12.24 -3.70 -3.53
N VAL A 175 -12.69 -4.85 -3.01
CA VAL A 175 -14.03 -5.40 -3.31
C VAL A 175 -15.14 -4.48 -2.78
N ALA A 176 -15.00 -3.97 -1.56
CA ALA A 176 -15.95 -3.01 -1.01
C ALA A 176 -15.99 -1.70 -1.81
N TYR A 177 -14.83 -1.23 -2.27
CA TYR A 177 -14.72 -0.05 -3.13
C TYR A 177 -15.43 -0.26 -4.47
N ALA A 178 -15.18 -1.41 -5.13
CA ALA A 178 -15.83 -1.76 -6.39
C ALA A 178 -17.36 -1.88 -6.28
N ALA A 179 -17.88 -2.32 -5.13
CA ALA A 179 -19.32 -2.40 -4.88
C ALA A 179 -19.99 -1.03 -4.69
N LEU A 180 -19.22 0.04 -4.52
CA LEU A 180 -19.71 1.41 -4.41
C LEU A 180 -19.75 2.14 -5.76
N GLU A 181 -19.07 1.64 -6.78
CA GLU A 181 -19.01 2.27 -8.10
C GLU A 181 -20.05 1.70 -9.07
#